data_20be86a513123882e7e01d0e44f5f7bf
#
_entry.id   20be86a513123882e7e01d0e44f5f7bf
#
_cell.length_a   1.000
_cell.length_b   1.000
_cell.length_c   1.000
_cell.angle_alpha   90.00
_cell.angle_beta   90.00
_cell.angle_gamma   90.00
#
_symmetry.space_group_name_H-M   'P 1'
#
loop_
_entity.id
_entity.type
_entity.pdbx_description
1 polymer ?
#
loop_
_entity_poly.entity_id
_entity_poly.type
_entity_poly.pdbx_seq_one_letter_code
_entity_poly.pdbx_strand_id
1 'polypeptide(L)'
;LYTLSGDHCYDLLGCIKSKALVKWLRDLFPEYIYCEREIVENELKGFEIITYLLAELVDSVLKLEFDDNGKVTKRSKNRFPKQYHLFQLISPNFVRTFKKEIKKDGSNKLTHIYYRLKLVVDYISGMTDSYAKEVYEKLRGVK
;
A
#
# COMPACT_ATOMS: atom_id res chain seq x y z
N LEU A 1 30.98 11.24 4.48
CA LEU A 1 31.74 11.37 5.75
C LEU A 1 30.78 11.08 6.88
N TYR A 2 30.79 9.82 7.32
CA TYR A 2 30.02 9.40 8.51
C TYR A 2 30.80 9.88 9.73
N THR A 3 30.26 10.83 10.45
CA THR A 3 30.76 11.13 11.78
C THR A 3 30.24 10.09 12.75
N LEU A 4 31.11 9.35 13.40
CA LEU A 4 30.83 8.36 14.44
C LEU A 4 30.28 9.00 15.75
N SER A 5 29.93 10.27 15.73
CA SER A 5 29.51 11.07 16.88
C SER A 5 28.01 11.13 17.13
N GLY A 6 27.21 10.21 16.58
CA GLY A 6 25.79 10.10 16.96
C GLY A 6 24.83 11.22 16.49
N ASP A 7 25.35 12.25 15.86
CA ASP A 7 24.53 13.28 15.21
C ASP A 7 23.99 12.73 13.89
N HIS A 8 22.85 12.07 13.97
CA HIS A 8 22.13 11.58 12.81
C HIS A 8 21.62 12.76 11.99
N CYS A 9 22.33 13.10 10.92
CA CYS A 9 21.79 13.96 9.89
C CYS A 9 20.73 13.15 9.13
N TYR A 10 19.47 13.28 9.53
CA TYR A 10 18.32 12.58 8.92
C TYR A 10 18.07 12.99 7.46
N ASP A 11 18.70 14.07 7.01
CA ASP A 11 18.59 14.60 5.67
C ASP A 11 19.97 14.70 5.01
N LEU A 12 20.26 13.77 4.11
CA LEU A 12 21.53 13.73 3.36
C LEU A 12 21.79 15.04 2.61
N LEU A 13 20.74 15.67 2.07
CA LEU A 13 20.82 16.93 1.34
C LEU A 13 21.08 18.12 2.27
N GLY A 14 20.64 18.03 3.52
CA GLY A 14 20.90 19.04 4.56
C GLY A 14 22.35 19.10 5.04
N CYS A 15 23.14 18.04 4.80
CA CYS A 15 24.54 17.93 5.26
C CYS A 15 25.59 18.33 4.21
N ILE A 16 25.19 18.67 3.00
CA ILE A 16 26.09 19.04 1.91
C ILE A 16 26.37 20.54 1.88
N LYS A 17 27.47 20.93 1.20
CA LYS A 17 27.84 22.34 1.03
C LYS A 17 26.75 23.18 0.34
N SER A 18 25.89 22.55 -0.45
CA SER A 18 24.76 23.19 -1.16
C SER A 18 23.48 23.30 -0.34
N LYS A 19 23.55 23.18 0.99
CA LYS A 19 22.38 23.24 1.90
C LYS A 19 21.47 24.45 1.64
N ALA A 20 22.07 25.63 1.39
CA ALA A 20 21.32 26.85 1.10
C ALA A 20 20.49 26.74 -0.18
N LEU A 21 21.06 26.16 -1.25
CA LEU A 21 20.36 25.93 -2.52
C LEU A 21 19.23 24.90 -2.35
N VAL A 22 19.50 23.81 -1.63
CA VAL A 22 18.48 22.78 -1.36
C VAL A 22 17.32 23.36 -0.55
N LYS A 23 17.60 24.17 0.47
CA LYS A 23 16.57 24.87 1.23
C LYS A 23 15.74 25.81 0.33
N TRP A 24 16.39 26.64 -0.46
CA TRP A 24 15.72 27.55 -1.38
C TRP A 24 14.83 26.81 -2.38
N LEU A 25 15.30 25.71 -2.99
CA LEU A 25 14.49 24.88 -3.87
C LEU A 25 13.29 24.27 -3.14
N ARG A 26 13.49 23.79 -1.90
CA ARG A 26 12.43 23.18 -1.09
C ARG A 26 11.35 24.20 -0.71
N ASP A 27 11.73 25.47 -0.49
CA ASP A 27 10.77 26.54 -0.21
C ASP A 27 10.04 26.97 -1.49
N LEU A 28 10.69 26.91 -2.67
CA LEU A 28 10.13 27.29 -3.96
C LEU A 28 9.11 26.28 -4.52
N PHE A 29 9.37 24.95 -4.36
CA PHE A 29 8.55 23.92 -4.95
C PHE A 29 7.07 23.95 -4.52
N PRO A 30 6.73 24.11 -3.23
CA PRO A 30 5.33 24.19 -2.81
C PRO A 30 4.59 25.37 -3.42
N GLU A 31 5.26 26.50 -3.60
CA GLU A 31 4.65 27.73 -4.05
C GLU A 31 4.44 27.79 -5.58
N TYR A 32 5.38 27.23 -6.35
CA TYR A 32 5.38 27.41 -7.82
C TYR A 32 5.18 26.11 -8.60
N ILE A 33 5.44 24.96 -8.03
CA ILE A 33 5.36 23.67 -8.75
C ILE A 33 4.18 22.85 -8.26
N TYR A 34 4.08 22.60 -6.94
CA TYR A 34 3.02 21.73 -6.43
C TYR A 34 1.62 22.35 -6.49
N CYS A 35 1.52 23.67 -6.70
CA CYS A 35 0.24 24.35 -6.92
C CYS A 35 -0.23 24.32 -8.37
N GLU A 36 0.59 23.82 -9.31
CA GLU A 36 0.18 23.69 -10.69
C GLU A 36 -1.02 22.76 -10.84
N ARG A 37 -2.02 23.22 -11.57
CA ARG A 37 -3.31 22.53 -11.70
C ARG A 37 -3.19 21.07 -12.12
N GLU A 38 -2.32 20.78 -13.08
CA GLU A 38 -2.13 19.39 -13.56
C GLU A 38 -1.54 18.48 -12.48
N ILE A 39 -0.64 19.02 -11.66
CA ILE A 39 -0.03 18.27 -10.55
C ILE A 39 -1.08 17.98 -9.48
N VAL A 40 -1.84 18.99 -9.06
CA VAL A 40 -2.92 18.85 -8.08
C VAL A 40 -3.98 17.85 -8.57
N GLU A 41 -4.39 17.92 -9.85
CA GLU A 41 -5.33 16.95 -10.41
C GLU A 41 -4.80 15.52 -10.40
N ASN A 42 -3.51 15.32 -10.67
CA ASN A 42 -2.88 14.00 -10.62
C ASN A 42 -2.74 13.46 -9.19
N GLU A 43 -2.40 14.33 -8.24
CA GLU A 43 -2.37 13.96 -6.82
C GLU A 43 -3.76 13.55 -6.31
N LEU A 44 -4.81 14.29 -6.63
CA LEU A 44 -6.18 13.96 -6.27
C LEU A 44 -6.62 12.63 -6.89
N LYS A 45 -6.29 12.38 -8.16
CA LYS A 45 -6.55 11.09 -8.81
C LYS A 45 -5.82 9.94 -8.11
N GLY A 46 -4.54 10.13 -7.78
CA GLY A 46 -3.74 9.15 -7.06
C GLY A 46 -4.33 8.85 -5.67
N PHE A 47 -4.72 9.88 -4.94
CA PHE A 47 -5.37 9.74 -3.64
C PHE A 47 -6.67 8.94 -3.72
N GLU A 48 -7.55 9.26 -4.68
CA GLU A 48 -8.81 8.53 -4.90
C GLU A 48 -8.56 7.06 -5.24
N ILE A 49 -7.63 6.78 -6.15
CA ILE A 49 -7.27 5.42 -6.57
C ILE A 49 -6.79 4.60 -5.38
N ILE A 50 -5.82 5.10 -4.62
CA ILE A 50 -5.23 4.37 -3.50
C ILE A 50 -6.25 4.17 -2.37
N THR A 51 -7.03 5.21 -2.04
CA THR A 51 -8.06 5.12 -1.01
C THR A 51 -9.13 4.08 -1.36
N TYR A 52 -9.58 4.06 -2.62
CA TYR A 52 -10.55 3.10 -3.09
C TYR A 52 -10.01 1.67 -3.04
N LEU A 53 -8.80 1.44 -3.56
CA LEU A 53 -8.17 0.10 -3.55
C LEU A 53 -7.94 -0.41 -2.13
N LEU A 54 -7.47 0.46 -1.22
CA LEU A 54 -7.32 0.12 0.19
C LEU A 54 -8.66 -0.28 0.81
N ALA A 55 -9.72 0.52 0.63
CA ALA A 55 -11.03 0.24 1.19
C ALA A 55 -11.59 -1.12 0.73
N GLU A 56 -11.57 -1.40 -0.58
CA GLU A 56 -12.11 -2.65 -1.14
C GLU A 56 -11.28 -3.88 -0.73
N LEU A 57 -9.95 -3.78 -0.76
CA LEU A 57 -9.09 -4.91 -0.43
C LEU A 57 -9.01 -5.17 1.08
N VAL A 58 -9.01 -4.14 1.93
CA VAL A 58 -9.07 -4.28 3.39
C VAL A 58 -10.41 -4.91 3.80
N ASP A 59 -11.54 -4.42 3.25
CA ASP A 59 -12.85 -5.03 3.49
C ASP A 59 -12.86 -6.51 3.11
N SER A 60 -12.24 -6.85 1.98
CA SER A 60 -12.09 -8.23 1.51
C SER A 60 -11.37 -9.11 2.54
N VAL A 61 -10.17 -8.74 2.96
CA VAL A 61 -9.35 -9.57 3.85
C VAL A 61 -9.87 -9.62 5.29
N LEU A 62 -10.62 -8.63 5.73
CA LEU A 62 -11.23 -8.61 7.07
C LEU A 62 -12.50 -9.45 7.15
N LYS A 63 -13.35 -9.44 6.12
CA LYS A 63 -14.59 -10.23 6.08
C LYS A 63 -14.36 -11.72 5.82
N LEU A 64 -13.29 -12.06 5.09
CA LEU A 64 -12.97 -13.43 4.79
C LEU A 64 -12.40 -14.16 6.01
N GLU A 65 -12.87 -15.39 6.23
CA GLU A 65 -12.32 -16.30 7.23
C GLU A 65 -11.22 -17.16 6.61
N PHE A 66 -10.09 -17.23 7.27
CA PHE A 66 -8.93 -18.02 6.85
C PHE A 66 -8.69 -19.16 7.84
N ASP A 67 -8.28 -20.30 7.31
CA ASP A 67 -7.80 -21.44 8.11
C ASP A 67 -6.35 -21.21 8.59
N ASP A 68 -5.84 -22.12 9.44
CA ASP A 68 -4.49 -22.07 9.99
C ASP A 68 -3.37 -22.16 8.91
N ASN A 69 -3.75 -22.51 7.68
CA ASN A 69 -2.86 -22.53 6.53
C ASN A 69 -2.98 -21.25 5.66
N GLY A 70 -3.75 -20.25 6.09
CA GLY A 70 -3.99 -19.04 5.34
C GLY A 70 -4.81 -19.25 4.06
N LYS A 71 -5.66 -20.30 4.01
CA LYS A 71 -6.62 -20.50 2.92
C LYS A 71 -7.99 -19.98 3.33
N VAL A 72 -8.70 -19.37 2.39
CA VAL A 72 -10.09 -18.92 2.62
C VAL A 72 -10.99 -20.14 2.76
N THR A 73 -11.80 -20.18 3.83
CA THR A 73 -12.75 -21.29 4.10
C THR A 73 -13.85 -21.35 3.05
N LYS A 74 -14.37 -22.57 2.78
CA LYS A 74 -15.50 -22.74 1.82
C LYS A 74 -16.73 -21.96 2.26
N ARG A 75 -17.05 -21.94 3.57
CA ARG A 75 -18.17 -21.19 4.14
C ARG A 75 -18.04 -19.69 3.85
N SER A 76 -16.87 -19.13 4.04
CA SER A 76 -16.60 -17.71 3.83
C SER A 76 -16.70 -17.32 2.35
N LYS A 77 -16.22 -18.16 1.44
CA LYS A 77 -16.35 -17.94 -0.02
C LYS A 77 -17.80 -17.83 -0.45
N ASN A 78 -18.67 -18.71 0.06
CA ASN A 78 -20.10 -18.71 -0.28
C ASN A 78 -20.84 -17.52 0.35
N ARG A 79 -20.44 -17.10 1.55
CA ARG A 79 -21.04 -15.97 2.26
C ARG A 79 -20.64 -14.62 1.69
N PHE A 80 -19.41 -14.48 1.23
CA PHE A 80 -18.83 -13.23 0.75
C PHE A 80 -18.18 -13.39 -0.63
N PRO A 81 -18.95 -13.68 -1.70
CA PRO A 81 -18.39 -13.95 -3.02
C PRO A 81 -17.65 -12.76 -3.62
N LYS A 82 -18.16 -11.52 -3.46
CA LYS A 82 -17.48 -10.30 -3.93
C LYS A 82 -16.10 -10.19 -3.29
N GLN A 83 -16.01 -10.32 -1.98
CA GLN A 83 -14.76 -10.21 -1.24
C GLN A 83 -13.78 -11.32 -1.62
N TYR A 84 -14.28 -12.52 -1.88
CA TYR A 84 -13.43 -13.60 -2.36
C TYR A 84 -12.84 -13.30 -3.74
N HIS A 85 -13.61 -12.75 -4.66
CA HIS A 85 -13.11 -12.34 -5.97
C HIS A 85 -12.09 -11.20 -5.86
N LEU A 86 -12.32 -10.21 -5.00
CA LEU A 86 -11.34 -9.15 -4.71
C LEU A 86 -10.04 -9.73 -4.16
N PHE A 87 -10.11 -10.67 -3.23
CA PHE A 87 -8.93 -11.37 -2.71
C PHE A 87 -8.16 -12.11 -3.81
N GLN A 88 -8.84 -12.67 -4.81
CA GLN A 88 -8.20 -13.35 -5.93
C GLN A 88 -7.40 -12.41 -6.87
N LEU A 89 -7.66 -11.09 -6.82
CA LEU A 89 -6.87 -10.10 -7.56
C LEU A 89 -5.46 -9.93 -6.97
N ILE A 90 -5.29 -10.24 -5.68
CA ILE A 90 -3.98 -10.14 -5.03
C ILE A 90 -3.02 -11.15 -5.66
N SER A 91 -1.87 -10.66 -6.11
CA SER A 91 -0.87 -11.48 -6.77
C SER A 91 -0.48 -12.72 -5.92
N PRO A 92 -0.37 -13.90 -6.54
CA PRO A 92 -0.03 -15.16 -5.85
C PRO A 92 1.27 -15.10 -5.03
N ASN A 93 2.21 -14.23 -5.39
CA ASN A 93 3.47 -14.07 -4.66
C ASN A 93 3.22 -13.50 -3.26
N PHE A 94 2.41 -12.46 -3.14
CA PHE A 94 2.06 -11.86 -1.84
C PHE A 94 1.23 -12.84 -0.99
N VAL A 95 0.27 -13.53 -1.60
CA VAL A 95 -0.55 -14.55 -0.92
C VAL A 95 0.32 -15.70 -0.40
N ARG A 96 1.37 -16.09 -1.13
CA ARG A 96 2.31 -17.12 -0.69
C ARG A 96 3.12 -16.67 0.53
N THR A 97 3.58 -15.43 0.56
CA THR A 97 4.27 -14.84 1.70
C THR A 97 3.36 -14.78 2.93
N PHE A 98 2.16 -14.26 2.76
CA PHE A 98 1.12 -14.25 3.80
C PHE A 98 0.87 -15.64 4.42
N LYS A 99 0.71 -16.68 3.59
CA LYS A 99 0.53 -18.06 4.08
C LYS A 99 1.73 -18.59 4.88
N LYS A 100 2.95 -18.19 4.50
CA LYS A 100 4.16 -18.56 5.24
C LYS A 100 4.20 -17.91 6.62
N GLU A 101 3.85 -16.62 6.71
CA GLU A 101 3.85 -15.87 7.96
C GLU A 101 2.78 -16.41 8.93
N ILE A 102 1.56 -16.68 8.47
CA ILE A 102 0.51 -17.29 9.31
C ILE A 102 0.96 -18.62 9.91
N LYS A 103 1.62 -19.47 9.10
CA LYS A 103 2.10 -20.78 9.58
C LYS A 103 3.19 -20.69 10.65
N LYS A 104 3.99 -19.61 10.65
CA LYS A 104 5.06 -19.43 11.63
C LYS A 104 4.55 -19.01 13.01
N ASP A 105 3.53 -18.14 13.05
CA ASP A 105 3.12 -17.47 14.29
C ASP A 105 1.98 -18.15 15.06
N GLY A 106 1.46 -19.27 14.55
CA GLY A 106 0.40 -20.02 15.23
C GLY A 106 -0.93 -19.28 15.33
N SER A 107 -1.79 -19.67 16.28
CA SER A 107 -3.21 -19.30 16.33
C SER A 107 -3.52 -17.93 16.99
N ASN A 108 -2.60 -16.98 17.05
CA ASN A 108 -2.88 -15.67 17.63
C ASN A 108 -3.74 -14.82 16.69
N LYS A 109 -4.98 -14.52 17.11
CA LYS A 109 -5.96 -13.78 16.32
C LYS A 109 -5.50 -12.36 15.94
N LEU A 110 -4.80 -11.67 16.81
CA LEU A 110 -4.28 -10.30 16.52
C LEU A 110 -3.18 -10.35 15.46
N THR A 111 -2.29 -11.32 15.54
CA THR A 111 -1.23 -11.55 14.56
C THR A 111 -1.82 -11.88 13.17
N HIS A 112 -2.91 -12.66 13.13
CA HIS A 112 -3.61 -12.95 11.88
C HIS A 112 -4.21 -11.70 11.24
N ILE A 113 -4.80 -10.78 12.01
CA ILE A 113 -5.32 -9.50 11.48
C ILE A 113 -4.17 -8.66 10.93
N TYR A 114 -3.06 -8.57 11.66
CA TYR A 114 -1.88 -7.84 11.20
C TYR A 114 -1.39 -8.34 9.84
N TYR A 115 -1.22 -9.67 9.66
CA TYR A 115 -0.75 -10.23 8.39
C TYR A 115 -1.74 -10.04 7.23
N ARG A 116 -3.05 -10.03 7.52
CA ARG A 116 -4.07 -9.72 6.51
C ARG A 116 -3.95 -8.27 6.02
N LEU A 117 -3.79 -7.33 6.93
CA LEU A 117 -3.60 -5.92 6.59
C LEU A 117 -2.26 -5.70 5.88
N LYS A 118 -1.19 -6.32 6.38
CA LYS A 118 0.12 -6.29 5.76
C LYS A 118 0.09 -6.81 4.32
N LEU A 119 -0.63 -7.90 4.04
CA LEU A 119 -0.80 -8.44 2.69
C LEU A 119 -1.37 -7.39 1.73
N VAL A 120 -2.38 -6.63 2.16
CA VAL A 120 -3.00 -5.57 1.33
C VAL A 120 -2.02 -4.42 1.11
N VAL A 121 -1.35 -3.96 2.16
CA VAL A 121 -0.37 -2.87 2.08
C VAL A 121 0.79 -3.26 1.15
N ASP A 122 1.38 -4.45 1.35
CA ASP A 122 2.47 -4.95 0.52
C ASP A 122 2.05 -5.06 -0.96
N TYR A 123 0.82 -5.50 -1.23
CA TYR A 123 0.29 -5.61 -2.59
C TYR A 123 0.11 -4.25 -3.26
N ILE A 124 -0.53 -3.28 -2.58
CA ILE A 124 -0.77 -1.94 -3.14
C ILE A 124 0.54 -1.17 -3.29
N SER A 125 1.44 -1.21 -2.31
CA SER A 125 2.73 -0.53 -2.39
C SER A 125 3.68 -1.12 -3.44
N GLY A 126 3.45 -2.37 -3.85
CA GLY A 126 4.16 -3.02 -4.95
C GLY A 126 3.58 -2.74 -6.34
N MET A 127 2.49 -1.97 -6.45
CA MET A 127 1.92 -1.58 -7.73
C MET A 127 2.70 -0.40 -8.33
N THR A 128 2.77 -0.36 -9.68
CA THR A 128 3.08 0.89 -10.38
C THR A 128 1.83 1.76 -10.47
N ASP A 129 1.99 3.07 -10.64
CA ASP A 129 0.86 4.00 -10.78
C ASP A 129 -0.09 3.60 -11.92
N SER A 130 0.46 3.21 -13.05
CA SER A 130 -0.31 2.75 -14.21
C SER A 130 -1.12 1.49 -13.89
N TYR A 131 -0.54 0.53 -13.16
CA TYR A 131 -1.24 -0.69 -12.78
C TYR A 131 -2.33 -0.43 -11.74
N ALA A 132 -2.07 0.41 -10.73
CA ALA A 132 -3.07 0.81 -9.75
C ALA A 132 -4.28 1.50 -10.42
N LYS A 133 -4.03 2.39 -11.38
CA LYS A 133 -5.06 3.03 -12.19
C LYS A 133 -5.88 2.01 -12.98
N GLU A 134 -5.22 1.06 -13.67
CA GLU A 134 -5.88 0.02 -14.45
C GLU A 134 -6.80 -0.85 -13.58
N VAL A 135 -6.33 -1.27 -12.40
CA VAL A 135 -7.14 -2.05 -11.45
C VAL A 135 -8.33 -1.26 -10.94
N TYR A 136 -8.12 0.01 -10.59
CA TYR A 136 -9.17 0.92 -10.16
C TYR A 136 -10.27 1.07 -11.22
N GLU A 137 -9.89 1.38 -12.48
CA GLU A 137 -10.81 1.55 -13.60
C GLU A 137 -11.64 0.27 -13.85
N LYS A 138 -10.99 -0.90 -13.83
CA LYS A 138 -11.67 -2.20 -13.97
C LYS A 138 -12.68 -2.45 -12.85
N LEU A 139 -12.33 -2.13 -11.60
CA LEU A 139 -13.22 -2.34 -10.46
C LEU A 139 -14.39 -1.36 -10.44
N ARG A 140 -14.18 -0.14 -10.89
CA ARG A 140 -15.23 0.89 -11.01
C ARG A 140 -16.09 0.73 -12.25
N GLY A 141 -15.69 -0.09 -13.22
CA GLY A 141 -16.39 -0.25 -14.49
C GLY A 141 -16.29 1.01 -15.38
N VAL A 142 -15.29 1.84 -15.16
CA VAL A 142 -15.00 3.03 -15.96
C VAL A 142 -14.05 2.62 -17.07
N LYS A 143 -14.40 2.91 -18.33
CA LYS A 143 -13.53 2.73 -19.52
C LYS A 143 -12.88 4.04 -19.90
#